data_f2213c92c5869259ebdf94adfce5ae68
#
_entry.id   f2213c92c5869259ebdf94adfce5ae68
#
_cell.length_a   1.000
_cell.length_b   1.000
_cell.length_c   1.000
_cell.angle_alpha   90.00
_cell.angle_beta   90.00
_cell.angle_gamma   90.00
#
_symmetry.space_group_name_H-M   'P 1'
#
loop_
_entity.id
_entity.type
_entity.pdbx_description
1 polymer ?
#
loop_
_entity_poly.entity_id
_entity_poly.type
_entity_poly.pdbx_seq_one_letter_code
_entity_poly.pdbx_strand_id
1 'polypeptide(L)'
;MAHIAKSATDKGNRVLFFSHRKEINEQVEKTFAVNGVNSNLLTIGGVQSLVRKLDSLFQPEVILIDEAHHSKAKSYLKIIDYFKNAYVLMFTGTPVRLNGDGFDDIADDLVVGKSVKWLQEHGNIANFKYYAPSMIDNSVLKKRGGEFTKDSVDQSMKSVIYGDVIKHYEKLAKGKQAIVYTHSVEASHLVSDTFNQAGYQSQAVSGKTPKNEREEAMRAFRDGDLKIMVNCELFTEGIDLPNVDVCIMLRQTQSLSLYLQFAMRPLNPRDGKTAIIIDHVGNVERFGLPNMDREWRLDGETKQKQSAKIGEPTTRVCDNCYATYWSDTRICPECGHENELTKREIEEIKEAELQEISEQKQLKLKNRVSTYQTPDMCQTMDELT
;
A
#
# COMPACT_ATOMS: atom_id res chain seq x y z
N MET A 1 -2.77 -17.65 -9.54
CA MET A 1 -2.27 -18.94 -9.04
C MET A 1 -3.08 -20.13 -9.56
N ALA A 2 -4.41 -20.23 -9.35
CA ALA A 2 -5.22 -21.40 -9.76
C ALA A 2 -5.08 -21.77 -11.25
N HIS A 3 -5.11 -20.80 -12.15
CA HIS A 3 -4.93 -21.04 -13.58
C HIS A 3 -3.55 -21.64 -13.92
N ILE A 4 -2.50 -21.18 -13.25
CA ILE A 4 -1.13 -21.71 -13.44
C ILE A 4 -1.03 -23.12 -12.90
N ALA A 5 -1.54 -23.37 -11.68
CA ALA A 5 -1.57 -24.70 -11.07
C ALA A 5 -2.35 -25.70 -11.96
N LYS A 6 -3.52 -25.28 -12.48
CA LYS A 6 -4.30 -26.09 -13.40
C LYS A 6 -3.53 -26.41 -14.67
N SER A 7 -2.97 -25.39 -15.33
CA SER A 7 -2.20 -25.59 -16.57
C SER A 7 -0.98 -26.49 -16.35
N ALA A 8 -0.32 -26.43 -15.19
CA ALA A 8 0.79 -27.30 -14.84
C ALA A 8 0.31 -28.75 -14.64
N THR A 9 -0.74 -28.95 -13.84
CA THR A 9 -1.26 -30.29 -13.55
C THR A 9 -1.93 -30.95 -14.76
N ASP A 10 -2.56 -30.20 -15.66
CA ASP A 10 -3.10 -30.70 -16.92
C ASP A 10 -2.01 -31.29 -17.86
N LYS A 11 -0.77 -30.77 -17.72
CA LYS A 11 0.42 -31.26 -18.42
C LYS A 11 1.16 -32.38 -17.67
N GLY A 12 0.61 -32.85 -16.55
CA GLY A 12 1.21 -33.92 -15.73
C GLY A 12 2.29 -33.42 -14.75
N ASN A 13 2.51 -32.11 -14.64
CA ASN A 13 3.50 -31.56 -13.72
C ASN A 13 2.96 -31.53 -12.28
N ARG A 14 3.83 -31.82 -11.32
CA ARG A 14 3.52 -31.76 -9.89
C ARG A 14 3.70 -30.35 -9.38
N VAL A 15 2.72 -29.89 -8.61
CA VAL A 15 2.69 -28.53 -8.05
C VAL A 15 2.80 -28.59 -6.53
N LEU A 16 3.69 -27.81 -5.96
CA LEU A 16 3.79 -27.57 -4.52
C LEU A 16 3.36 -26.13 -4.22
N PHE A 17 2.31 -25.96 -3.43
CA PHE A 17 1.91 -24.66 -2.91
C PHE A 17 2.21 -24.60 -1.40
N PHE A 18 2.73 -23.48 -0.91
CA PHE A 18 2.86 -23.28 0.52
C PHE A 18 2.77 -21.80 0.94
N SER A 19 2.31 -21.64 2.17
CA SER A 19 2.28 -20.35 2.86
C SER A 19 2.59 -20.53 4.35
N HIS A 20 2.73 -19.43 5.07
CA HIS A 20 2.97 -19.48 6.51
C HIS A 20 1.68 -19.61 7.34
N ARG A 21 0.50 -19.37 6.74
CA ARG A 21 -0.81 -19.40 7.41
C ARG A 21 -1.66 -20.57 6.96
N LYS A 22 -2.24 -21.26 7.93
CA LYS A 22 -3.12 -22.40 7.67
C LYS A 22 -4.39 -21.98 6.93
N GLU A 23 -4.93 -20.82 7.28
CA GLU A 23 -6.15 -20.26 6.69
C GLU A 23 -5.98 -20.01 5.18
N ILE A 24 -4.82 -19.51 4.76
CA ILE A 24 -4.48 -19.32 3.34
C ILE A 24 -4.45 -20.67 2.62
N ASN A 25 -3.79 -21.67 3.21
CA ASN A 25 -3.70 -22.99 2.61
C ASN A 25 -5.10 -23.63 2.39
N GLU A 26 -5.98 -23.53 3.38
CA GLU A 26 -7.37 -24.03 3.30
C GLU A 26 -8.19 -23.29 2.23
N GLN A 27 -7.99 -21.98 2.09
CA GLN A 27 -8.66 -21.17 1.06
C GLN A 27 -8.14 -21.51 -0.34
N VAL A 28 -6.83 -21.66 -0.49
CA VAL A 28 -6.20 -22.03 -1.78
C VAL A 28 -6.61 -23.43 -2.20
N GLU A 29 -6.68 -24.39 -1.28
CA GLU A 29 -7.14 -25.74 -1.54
C GLU A 29 -8.56 -25.73 -2.14
N LYS A 30 -9.49 -25.02 -1.53
CA LYS A 30 -10.86 -24.85 -2.05
C LYS A 30 -10.87 -24.17 -3.42
N THR A 31 -10.10 -23.09 -3.57
CA THR A 31 -10.02 -22.35 -4.84
C THR A 31 -9.44 -23.22 -5.96
N PHE A 32 -8.40 -23.98 -5.68
CA PHE A 32 -7.79 -24.88 -6.65
C PHE A 32 -8.73 -26.01 -7.06
N ALA A 33 -9.46 -26.60 -6.09
CA ALA A 33 -10.46 -27.63 -6.37
C ALA A 33 -11.59 -27.11 -7.29
N VAL A 34 -12.15 -25.91 -6.99
CA VAL A 34 -13.20 -25.28 -7.82
C VAL A 34 -12.69 -24.98 -9.24
N ASN A 35 -11.42 -24.63 -9.39
CA ASN A 35 -10.81 -24.38 -10.70
C ASN A 35 -10.32 -25.62 -11.42
N GLY A 36 -10.53 -26.82 -10.87
CA GLY A 36 -10.22 -28.09 -11.52
C GLY A 36 -8.72 -28.44 -11.55
N VAL A 37 -7.96 -28.00 -10.57
CA VAL A 37 -6.56 -28.43 -10.39
C VAL A 37 -6.54 -29.89 -9.97
N ASN A 38 -5.70 -30.72 -10.61
CA ASN A 38 -5.60 -32.14 -10.30
C ASN A 38 -4.98 -32.38 -8.92
N SER A 39 -5.79 -32.82 -7.95
CA SER A 39 -5.36 -33.05 -6.57
C SER A 39 -4.29 -34.12 -6.41
N ASN A 40 -4.18 -35.09 -7.35
CA ASN A 40 -3.14 -36.13 -7.31
C ASN A 40 -1.75 -35.61 -7.65
N LEU A 41 -1.67 -34.45 -8.29
CA LEU A 41 -0.42 -33.75 -8.66
C LEU A 41 -0.17 -32.50 -7.84
N LEU A 42 -0.98 -32.25 -6.80
CA LEU A 42 -0.92 -31.05 -5.98
C LEU A 42 -0.58 -31.39 -4.53
N THR A 43 0.41 -30.69 -3.99
CA THR A 43 0.68 -30.67 -2.54
C THR A 43 0.48 -29.26 -2.01
N ILE A 44 -0.33 -29.10 -0.97
CA ILE A 44 -0.54 -27.85 -0.24
C ILE A 44 -0.10 -28.04 1.20
N GLY A 45 0.67 -27.08 1.76
CA GLY A 45 1.09 -27.20 3.13
C GLY A 45 1.58 -25.90 3.78
N GLY A 46 1.65 -25.91 5.10
CA GLY A 46 2.32 -24.85 5.85
C GLY A 46 3.83 -25.03 5.84
N VAL A 47 4.58 -23.95 5.65
CA VAL A 47 6.05 -23.93 5.55
C VAL A 47 6.72 -24.78 6.62
N GLN A 48 6.34 -24.60 7.91
CA GLN A 48 6.96 -25.32 9.01
C GLN A 48 6.69 -26.85 8.99
N SER A 49 5.54 -27.24 8.48
CA SER A 49 5.18 -28.65 8.29
C SER A 49 5.97 -29.27 7.16
N LEU A 50 6.10 -28.57 6.04
CA LEU A 50 6.81 -29.06 4.84
C LEU A 50 8.30 -29.20 5.10
N VAL A 51 8.93 -28.23 5.78
CA VAL A 51 10.36 -28.32 6.14
C VAL A 51 10.71 -29.57 6.94
N ARG A 52 9.76 -30.11 7.72
CA ARG A 52 9.96 -31.35 8.51
C ARG A 52 9.78 -32.63 7.71
N LYS A 53 9.21 -32.53 6.52
CA LYS A 53 8.81 -33.68 5.70
C LYS A 53 9.40 -33.68 4.29
N LEU A 54 10.44 -32.86 4.05
CA LEU A 54 11.02 -32.67 2.71
C LEU A 54 11.34 -34.00 2.01
N ASP A 55 11.99 -34.94 2.73
CA ASP A 55 12.38 -36.23 2.19
C ASP A 55 11.21 -37.16 1.81
N SER A 56 10.00 -36.88 2.32
CA SER A 56 8.78 -37.66 2.03
C SER A 56 7.90 -37.00 0.95
N LEU A 57 8.27 -35.82 0.47
CA LEU A 57 7.53 -35.15 -0.59
C LEU A 57 8.01 -35.63 -1.96
N PHE A 58 7.10 -35.69 -2.91
CA PHE A 58 7.51 -35.89 -4.29
C PHE A 58 8.21 -34.63 -4.84
N GLN A 59 9.11 -34.82 -5.80
CA GLN A 59 9.77 -33.72 -6.50
C GLN A 59 8.71 -32.93 -7.29
N PRO A 60 8.47 -31.64 -6.95
CA PRO A 60 7.61 -30.77 -7.74
C PRO A 60 8.36 -30.23 -8.95
N GLU A 61 7.67 -30.02 -10.06
CA GLU A 61 8.15 -29.25 -11.20
C GLU A 61 7.85 -27.76 -11.04
N VAL A 62 6.80 -27.42 -10.28
CA VAL A 62 6.40 -26.02 -10.03
C VAL A 62 6.14 -25.78 -8.54
N ILE A 63 6.72 -24.74 -8.02
CA ILE A 63 6.49 -24.23 -6.66
C ILE A 63 5.76 -22.90 -6.75
N LEU A 64 4.64 -22.78 -6.05
CA LEU A 64 3.84 -21.56 -5.93
C LEU A 64 3.93 -21.05 -4.49
N ILE A 65 4.36 -19.81 -4.31
CA ILE A 65 4.52 -19.16 -3.01
C ILE A 65 3.64 -17.91 -2.98
N ASP A 66 2.72 -17.85 -2.04
CA ASP A 66 1.95 -16.63 -1.77
C ASP A 66 2.63 -15.78 -0.71
N GLU A 67 2.37 -14.47 -0.74
CA GLU A 67 2.99 -13.48 0.14
C GLU A 67 4.52 -13.56 0.12
N ALA A 68 5.08 -13.39 -1.07
CA ALA A 68 6.51 -13.57 -1.35
C ALA A 68 7.45 -12.74 -0.45
N HIS A 69 6.97 -11.67 0.17
CA HIS A 69 7.76 -10.87 1.11
C HIS A 69 8.24 -11.66 2.34
N HIS A 70 7.67 -12.85 2.60
CA HIS A 70 8.18 -13.81 3.60
C HIS A 70 9.23 -14.78 3.06
N SER A 71 9.46 -14.85 1.75
CA SER A 71 10.27 -15.89 1.10
C SER A 71 11.74 -15.95 1.51
N LYS A 72 12.32 -14.87 2.07
CA LYS A 72 13.67 -14.88 2.65
C LYS A 72 13.78 -15.52 4.04
N ALA A 73 12.68 -15.89 4.67
CA ALA A 73 12.78 -16.64 5.91
C ALA A 73 13.50 -17.97 5.65
N LYS A 74 14.40 -18.37 6.57
CA LYS A 74 15.22 -19.58 6.43
C LYS A 74 14.42 -20.84 6.07
N SER A 75 13.19 -20.93 6.54
CA SER A 75 12.30 -22.06 6.25
C SER A 75 11.82 -22.07 4.79
N TYR A 76 11.58 -20.92 4.18
CA TYR A 76 11.23 -20.82 2.77
C TYR A 76 12.42 -21.18 1.88
N LEU A 77 13.56 -20.56 2.14
CA LEU A 77 14.80 -20.84 1.41
C LEU A 77 15.17 -22.33 1.49
N LYS A 78 15.00 -22.96 2.65
CA LYS A 78 15.26 -24.40 2.81
C LYS A 78 14.41 -25.27 1.88
N ILE A 79 13.14 -24.92 1.63
CA ILE A 79 12.27 -25.66 0.69
C ILE A 79 12.71 -25.40 -0.75
N ILE A 80 12.98 -24.13 -1.10
CA ILE A 80 13.43 -23.73 -2.44
C ILE A 80 14.75 -24.42 -2.78
N ASP A 81 15.72 -24.38 -1.87
CA ASP A 81 17.05 -24.99 -2.05
C ASP A 81 17.00 -26.51 -2.13
N TYR A 82 16.03 -27.14 -1.45
CA TYR A 82 15.86 -28.60 -1.54
C TYR A 82 15.35 -29.03 -2.92
N PHE A 83 14.41 -28.27 -3.51
CA PHE A 83 13.82 -28.56 -4.82
C PHE A 83 14.43 -27.69 -5.95
N LYS A 84 15.75 -27.72 -6.10
CA LYS A 84 16.52 -26.86 -7.03
C LYS A 84 16.10 -26.93 -8.49
N ASN A 85 15.43 -28.02 -8.90
CA ASN A 85 15.00 -28.22 -10.28
C ASN A 85 13.56 -27.74 -10.53
N ALA A 86 12.89 -27.22 -9.52
CA ALA A 86 11.54 -26.70 -9.66
C ALA A 86 11.54 -25.24 -10.14
N TYR A 87 10.59 -24.88 -10.99
CA TYR A 87 10.29 -23.47 -11.28
C TYR A 87 9.58 -22.85 -10.10
N VAL A 88 10.14 -21.79 -9.53
CA VAL A 88 9.58 -21.10 -8.36
C VAL A 88 8.85 -19.84 -8.80
N LEU A 89 7.55 -19.78 -8.55
CA LEU A 89 6.70 -18.62 -8.84
C LEU A 89 6.23 -18.00 -7.53
N MET A 90 6.70 -16.79 -7.28
CA MET A 90 6.42 -16.02 -6.08
C MET A 90 5.39 -14.93 -6.38
N PHE A 91 4.33 -14.87 -5.57
CA PHE A 91 3.25 -13.90 -5.72
C PHE A 91 3.25 -12.91 -4.57
N THR A 92 3.07 -11.64 -4.88
CA THR A 92 2.94 -10.58 -3.88
C THR A 92 2.19 -9.40 -4.47
N GLY A 93 1.40 -8.71 -3.66
CA GLY A 93 0.79 -7.43 -4.02
C GLY A 93 1.81 -6.28 -4.05
N THR A 94 2.97 -6.47 -3.40
CA THR A 94 4.02 -5.46 -3.29
C THR A 94 5.38 -6.13 -3.33
N PRO A 95 6.13 -6.03 -4.45
CA PRO A 95 7.43 -6.68 -4.58
C PRO A 95 8.56 -5.93 -3.86
N VAL A 96 8.28 -5.47 -2.65
CA VAL A 96 9.22 -4.86 -1.71
C VAL A 96 8.97 -5.40 -0.31
N ARG A 97 10.00 -5.52 0.48
CA ARG A 97 9.91 -6.01 1.86
C ARG A 97 9.62 -4.89 2.84
N LEU A 98 9.34 -5.26 4.09
CA LEU A 98 9.08 -4.31 5.16
C LEU A 98 10.25 -3.34 5.40
N ASN A 99 11.48 -3.77 5.16
CA ASN A 99 12.69 -2.96 5.29
C ASN A 99 13.11 -2.23 4.00
N GLY A 100 12.32 -2.37 2.91
CA GLY A 100 12.61 -1.77 1.62
C GLY A 100 13.53 -2.58 0.69
N ASP A 101 14.01 -3.76 1.12
CA ASP A 101 14.82 -4.63 0.26
C ASP A 101 13.98 -5.28 -0.85
N GLY A 102 14.62 -5.58 -1.96
CA GLY A 102 14.04 -6.31 -3.08
C GLY A 102 14.13 -7.83 -2.97
N PHE A 103 14.03 -8.48 -4.11
CA PHE A 103 14.05 -9.93 -4.29
C PHE A 103 15.13 -10.41 -5.26
N ASP A 104 16.02 -9.52 -5.69
CA ASP A 104 17.11 -9.77 -6.65
C ASP A 104 18.11 -10.87 -6.23
N ASP A 105 18.08 -11.27 -4.96
CA ASP A 105 18.88 -12.37 -4.42
C ASP A 105 18.18 -13.75 -4.46
N ILE A 106 16.87 -13.79 -4.75
CA ILE A 106 16.08 -15.04 -4.75
C ILE A 106 15.14 -15.18 -5.95
N ALA A 107 15.07 -14.19 -6.81
CA ALA A 107 14.25 -14.18 -8.02
C ALA A 107 15.05 -13.67 -9.22
N ASP A 108 14.88 -14.34 -10.34
CA ASP A 108 15.58 -14.04 -11.59
C ASP A 108 14.88 -12.92 -12.38
N ASP A 109 13.55 -12.80 -12.26
CA ASP A 109 12.75 -11.86 -13.02
C ASP A 109 11.50 -11.39 -12.26
N LEU A 110 10.97 -10.23 -12.64
CA LEU A 110 9.78 -9.61 -12.06
C LEU A 110 8.71 -9.38 -13.13
N VAL A 111 7.63 -10.14 -13.06
CA VAL A 111 6.45 -9.91 -13.91
C VAL A 111 5.48 -8.99 -13.20
N VAL A 112 5.41 -7.73 -13.65
CA VAL A 112 4.50 -6.73 -13.08
C VAL A 112 3.12 -6.89 -13.70
N GLY A 113 2.09 -7.01 -12.84
CA GLY A 113 0.69 -7.05 -13.24
C GLY A 113 0.14 -5.68 -13.64
N LYS A 114 -1.18 -5.61 -13.80
CA LYS A 114 -1.87 -4.34 -14.08
C LYS A 114 -1.83 -3.42 -12.85
N SER A 115 -1.73 -2.11 -13.08
CA SER A 115 -1.73 -1.12 -12.01
C SER A 115 -3.09 -1.08 -11.29
N VAL A 116 -3.09 -0.59 -10.05
CA VAL A 116 -4.33 -0.39 -9.26
C VAL A 116 -5.30 0.52 -10.02
N LYS A 117 -4.80 1.58 -10.65
CA LYS A 117 -5.61 2.49 -11.49
C LYS A 117 -6.28 1.75 -12.64
N TRP A 118 -5.54 0.91 -13.38
CA TRP A 118 -6.11 0.11 -14.45
C TRP A 118 -7.20 -0.84 -13.95
N LEU A 119 -6.98 -1.49 -12.78
CA LEU A 119 -7.96 -2.40 -12.17
C LEU A 119 -9.25 -1.67 -11.78
N GLN A 120 -9.15 -0.42 -11.30
CA GLN A 120 -10.32 0.43 -11.01
C GLN A 120 -11.09 0.80 -12.28
N GLU A 121 -10.39 1.26 -13.31
CA GLU A 121 -10.97 1.66 -14.60
C GLU A 121 -11.74 0.51 -15.28
N HIS A 122 -11.33 -0.74 -15.03
CA HIS A 122 -11.95 -1.95 -15.57
C HIS A 122 -12.91 -2.65 -14.59
N GLY A 123 -13.23 -2.03 -13.45
CA GLY A 123 -14.17 -2.57 -12.47
C GLY A 123 -13.70 -3.81 -11.72
N ASN A 124 -12.41 -4.16 -11.81
CA ASN A 124 -11.85 -5.31 -11.09
C ASN A 124 -11.68 -5.06 -9.59
N ILE A 125 -11.58 -3.79 -9.21
CA ILE A 125 -11.62 -3.32 -7.82
C ILE A 125 -12.48 -2.06 -7.72
N ALA A 126 -13.02 -1.79 -6.53
CA ALA A 126 -13.87 -0.63 -6.30
C ALA A 126 -13.07 0.68 -6.36
N ASN A 127 -13.72 1.77 -6.77
CA ASN A 127 -13.22 3.11 -6.58
C ASN A 127 -13.17 3.45 -5.09
N PHE A 128 -12.39 4.45 -4.71
CA PHE A 128 -12.30 4.89 -3.33
C PHE A 128 -12.26 6.42 -3.19
N LYS A 129 -12.68 6.88 -2.02
CA LYS A 129 -12.43 8.22 -1.51
C LYS A 129 -11.44 8.12 -0.36
N TYR A 130 -10.43 8.97 -0.38
CA TYR A 130 -9.37 8.99 0.64
C TYR A 130 -9.47 10.28 1.44
N TYR A 131 -9.52 10.15 2.77
CA TYR A 131 -9.57 11.26 3.70
C TYR A 131 -8.43 11.15 4.70
N ALA A 132 -7.67 12.23 4.88
CA ALA A 132 -6.54 12.28 5.79
C ALA A 132 -6.67 13.44 6.81
N PRO A 133 -7.63 13.34 7.75
CA PRO A 133 -7.68 14.29 8.85
C PRO A 133 -6.46 14.07 9.74
N SER A 134 -5.40 14.83 9.53
CA SER A 134 -4.17 14.69 10.32
C SER A 134 -4.44 15.04 11.78
N MET A 135 -4.21 14.07 12.66
CA MET A 135 -4.41 14.20 14.11
C MET A 135 -3.11 13.98 14.89
N ILE A 136 -1.97 13.91 14.22
CA ILE A 136 -0.72 13.43 14.79
C ILE A 136 0.40 14.43 14.62
N ASP A 137 1.16 14.62 15.70
CA ASP A 137 2.47 15.26 15.65
C ASP A 137 3.54 14.25 15.20
N ASN A 138 3.89 14.32 13.92
CA ASN A 138 4.92 13.47 13.33
C ASN A 138 6.35 13.78 13.86
N SER A 139 6.55 14.91 14.55
CA SER A 139 7.88 15.35 15.02
C SER A 139 8.45 14.48 16.13
N VAL A 140 7.59 13.79 16.89
CA VAL A 140 7.97 12.92 18.02
C VAL A 140 8.33 11.49 17.61
N LEU A 141 8.13 11.12 16.34
CA LEU A 141 8.31 9.75 15.86
C LEU A 141 9.80 9.37 15.76
N LYS A 142 10.14 8.23 16.36
CA LYS A 142 11.49 7.63 16.33
C LYS A 142 11.49 6.31 15.58
N LYS A 143 12.55 6.04 14.83
CA LYS A 143 12.73 4.82 14.02
C LYS A 143 13.71 3.85 14.68
N ARG A 144 13.42 2.55 14.57
CA ARG A 144 14.32 1.47 14.94
C ARG A 144 14.04 0.24 14.06
N GLY A 145 15.08 -0.32 13.43
CA GLY A 145 14.93 -1.54 12.62
C GLY A 145 14.02 -1.40 11.40
N GLY A 146 13.93 -0.20 10.80
CA GLY A 146 13.10 0.07 9.61
C GLY A 146 11.63 0.40 9.91
N GLU A 147 11.20 0.39 11.19
CA GLU A 147 9.83 0.74 11.59
C GLU A 147 9.84 1.76 12.74
N PHE A 148 8.71 2.39 13.04
CA PHE A 148 8.57 3.29 14.17
C PHE A 148 8.59 2.54 15.50
N THR A 149 9.21 3.13 16.53
CA THR A 149 9.20 2.54 17.87
C THR A 149 7.83 2.70 18.51
N LYS A 150 7.38 1.66 19.26
CA LYS A 150 6.08 1.68 19.93
C LYS A 150 5.93 2.91 20.83
N ASP A 151 6.94 3.23 21.63
CA ASP A 151 6.90 4.38 22.56
C ASP A 151 6.71 5.70 21.83
N SER A 152 7.35 5.91 20.65
CA SER A 152 7.18 7.12 19.88
C SER A 152 5.82 7.21 19.20
N VAL A 153 5.27 6.07 18.77
CA VAL A 153 3.90 5.99 18.24
C VAL A 153 2.89 6.26 19.36
N ASP A 154 3.04 5.63 20.52
CA ASP A 154 2.19 5.89 21.69
C ASP A 154 2.21 7.35 22.10
N GLN A 155 3.39 7.98 22.06
CA GLN A 155 3.53 9.40 22.37
C GLN A 155 2.83 10.29 21.34
N SER A 156 2.97 10.00 20.04
CA SER A 156 2.30 10.73 18.96
C SER A 156 0.79 10.57 19.00
N MET A 157 0.33 9.40 19.42
CA MET A 157 -1.11 9.04 19.52
C MET A 157 -1.77 9.56 20.81
N LYS A 158 -1.01 9.99 21.83
CA LYS A 158 -1.58 10.55 23.09
C LYS A 158 -2.46 11.77 22.88
N SER A 159 -2.21 12.53 21.80
CA SER A 159 -3.03 13.67 21.41
C SER A 159 -4.27 13.28 20.60
N VAL A 160 -4.35 12.03 20.13
CA VAL A 160 -5.50 11.53 19.37
C VAL A 160 -6.66 11.30 20.31
N ILE A 161 -7.67 12.15 20.22
CA ILE A 161 -8.93 11.93 20.91
C ILE A 161 -9.72 10.91 20.10
N TYR A 162 -9.87 9.68 20.62
CA TYR A 162 -10.61 8.62 19.93
C TYR A 162 -12.06 9.01 19.62
N GLY A 163 -12.62 9.99 20.31
CA GLY A 163 -13.90 10.62 19.95
C GLY A 163 -13.92 11.26 18.57
N ASP A 164 -12.79 11.76 18.09
CA ASP A 164 -12.69 12.32 16.74
C ASP A 164 -12.69 11.23 15.66
N VAL A 165 -12.22 10.01 15.97
CA VAL A 165 -12.34 8.85 15.07
C VAL A 165 -13.80 8.52 14.82
N ILE A 166 -14.64 8.52 15.86
CA ILE A 166 -16.08 8.32 15.75
C ILE A 166 -16.73 9.44 14.92
N LYS A 167 -16.41 10.70 15.23
CA LYS A 167 -16.91 11.86 14.51
C LYS A 167 -16.60 11.81 13.01
N HIS A 168 -15.36 11.43 12.66
CA HIS A 168 -14.98 11.28 11.25
C HIS A 168 -15.68 10.08 10.59
N TYR A 169 -15.79 8.95 11.29
CA TYR A 169 -16.58 7.83 10.78
C TYR A 169 -18.04 8.21 10.55
N GLU A 170 -18.68 8.90 11.49
CA GLU A 170 -20.08 9.35 11.33
C GLU A 170 -20.25 10.34 10.17
N LYS A 171 -19.32 11.27 10.00
CA LYS A 171 -19.35 12.25 8.91
C LYS A 171 -19.15 11.61 7.54
N LEU A 172 -18.25 10.63 7.41
CA LEU A 172 -17.75 10.14 6.13
C LEU A 172 -18.31 8.76 5.74
N ALA A 173 -18.67 7.94 6.72
CA ALA A 173 -18.89 6.52 6.52
C ALA A 173 -20.01 5.91 7.40
N LYS A 174 -20.88 6.72 7.97
CA LYS A 174 -21.92 6.27 8.92
C LYS A 174 -22.68 5.04 8.42
N GLY A 175 -22.74 4.00 9.27
CA GLY A 175 -23.48 2.77 9.00
C GLY A 175 -22.78 1.75 8.09
N LYS A 176 -21.63 2.09 7.52
CA LYS A 176 -20.83 1.19 6.68
C LYS A 176 -19.94 0.27 7.55
N GLN A 177 -19.68 -0.95 7.06
CA GLN A 177 -18.76 -1.85 7.75
C GLN A 177 -17.32 -1.37 7.62
N ALA A 178 -16.64 -1.23 8.77
CA ALA A 178 -15.29 -0.70 8.84
C ALA A 178 -14.30 -1.69 9.50
N ILE A 179 -13.10 -1.72 8.92
CA ILE A 179 -11.93 -2.28 9.57
C ILE A 179 -11.04 -1.16 10.08
N VAL A 180 -10.59 -1.25 11.33
CA VAL A 180 -9.72 -0.27 11.97
C VAL A 180 -8.38 -0.91 12.28
N TYR A 181 -7.29 -0.30 11.86
CA TYR A 181 -5.92 -0.75 12.13
C TYR A 181 -5.29 0.08 13.23
N THR A 182 -4.91 -0.55 14.33
CA THR A 182 -4.27 0.08 15.47
C THR A 182 -2.83 -0.38 15.66
N HIS A 183 -2.03 0.39 16.38
CA HIS A 183 -0.62 0.12 16.64
C HIS A 183 -0.37 -0.81 17.84
N SER A 184 -1.35 -0.98 18.73
CA SER A 184 -1.24 -1.87 19.90
C SER A 184 -2.56 -2.57 20.23
N VAL A 185 -2.47 -3.64 21.01
CA VAL A 185 -3.64 -4.40 21.47
C VAL A 185 -4.48 -3.54 22.41
N GLU A 186 -3.85 -2.79 23.27
CA GLU A 186 -4.49 -1.85 24.22
C GLU A 186 -5.28 -0.78 23.45
N ALA A 187 -4.67 -0.19 22.42
CA ALA A 187 -5.36 0.77 21.55
C ALA A 187 -6.54 0.13 20.82
N SER A 188 -6.44 -1.15 20.41
CA SER A 188 -7.55 -1.83 19.75
C SER A 188 -8.77 -2.00 20.64
N HIS A 189 -8.56 -2.36 21.91
CA HIS A 189 -9.65 -2.44 22.90
C HIS A 189 -10.28 -1.08 23.17
N LEU A 190 -9.45 -0.04 23.41
CA LEU A 190 -9.93 1.30 23.68
C LEU A 190 -10.76 1.88 22.52
N VAL A 191 -10.31 1.70 21.28
CA VAL A 191 -11.06 2.12 20.09
C VAL A 191 -12.37 1.33 19.95
N SER A 192 -12.34 0.01 20.18
CA SER A 192 -13.55 -0.82 20.12
C SER A 192 -14.57 -0.39 21.17
N ASP A 193 -14.13 -0.14 22.40
CA ASP A 193 -14.99 0.33 23.50
C ASP A 193 -15.60 1.71 23.17
N THR A 194 -14.83 2.61 22.56
CA THR A 194 -15.30 3.92 22.15
C THR A 194 -16.40 3.81 21.07
N PHE A 195 -16.26 2.90 20.09
CA PHE A 195 -17.32 2.61 19.12
C PHE A 195 -18.56 2.01 19.76
N ASN A 196 -18.40 1.07 20.70
CA ASN A 196 -19.51 0.47 21.43
C ASN A 196 -20.28 1.51 22.27
N GLN A 197 -19.57 2.43 22.93
CA GLN A 197 -20.19 3.54 23.68
C GLN A 197 -20.97 4.49 22.76
N ALA A 198 -20.51 4.65 21.51
CA ALA A 198 -21.22 5.43 20.49
C ALA A 198 -22.37 4.66 19.81
N GLY A 199 -22.68 3.44 20.25
CA GLY A 199 -23.81 2.63 19.76
C GLY A 199 -23.49 1.78 18.53
N TYR A 200 -22.22 1.63 18.15
CA TYR A 200 -21.81 0.73 17.06
C TYR A 200 -21.34 -0.60 17.61
N GLN A 201 -21.78 -1.71 17.04
CA GLN A 201 -21.28 -3.05 17.39
C GLN A 201 -19.83 -3.17 16.91
N SER A 202 -18.91 -3.18 17.86
CA SER A 202 -17.47 -3.21 17.62
C SER A 202 -16.80 -4.33 18.43
N GLN A 203 -15.80 -4.97 17.83
CA GLN A 203 -14.98 -5.97 18.50
C GLN A 203 -13.50 -5.79 18.12
N ALA A 204 -12.65 -5.82 19.16
CA ALA A 204 -11.21 -5.84 19.00
C ALA A 204 -10.71 -7.28 18.81
N VAL A 205 -9.84 -7.50 17.81
CA VAL A 205 -9.20 -8.78 17.55
C VAL A 205 -7.70 -8.60 17.34
N SER A 206 -6.92 -9.55 17.86
CA SER A 206 -5.47 -9.53 17.78
C SER A 206 -4.90 -10.95 17.70
N GLY A 207 -3.60 -11.09 17.53
CA GLY A 207 -2.93 -12.39 17.63
C GLY A 207 -3.10 -13.09 18.97
N LYS A 208 -3.46 -12.36 20.04
CA LYS A 208 -3.74 -12.91 21.38
C LYS A 208 -5.19 -13.38 21.56
N THR A 209 -6.11 -12.99 20.66
CA THR A 209 -7.52 -13.40 20.72
C THR A 209 -7.63 -14.90 20.45
N PRO A 210 -8.32 -15.69 21.32
CA PRO A 210 -8.54 -17.10 21.10
C PRO A 210 -9.13 -17.42 19.72
N LYS A 211 -8.76 -18.55 19.14
CA LYS A 211 -9.15 -18.93 17.77
C LYS A 211 -10.67 -18.94 17.57
N ASN A 212 -11.41 -19.53 18.51
CA ASN A 212 -12.87 -19.61 18.46
C ASN A 212 -13.53 -18.21 18.48
N GLU A 213 -13.09 -17.32 19.35
CA GLU A 213 -13.59 -15.94 19.43
C GLU A 213 -13.28 -15.14 18.17
N ARG A 214 -12.11 -15.37 17.58
CA ARG A 214 -11.71 -14.75 16.32
C ARG A 214 -12.56 -15.23 15.14
N GLU A 215 -12.83 -16.54 15.06
CA GLU A 215 -13.70 -17.12 14.05
C GLU A 215 -15.15 -16.63 14.19
N GLU A 216 -15.63 -16.46 15.41
CA GLU A 216 -16.95 -15.90 15.72
C GLU A 216 -17.04 -14.42 15.30
N ALA A 217 -16.06 -13.60 15.68
CA ALA A 217 -15.99 -12.19 15.27
C ALA A 217 -15.97 -12.05 13.75
N MET A 218 -15.22 -12.90 13.06
CA MET A 218 -15.15 -12.90 11.59
C MET A 218 -16.47 -13.33 10.94
N ARG A 219 -17.19 -14.27 11.55
CA ARG A 219 -18.52 -14.67 11.09
C ARG A 219 -19.50 -13.52 11.26
N ALA A 220 -19.60 -12.96 12.47
CA ALA A 220 -20.46 -11.82 12.76
C ALA A 220 -20.17 -10.61 11.85
N PHE A 221 -18.90 -10.38 11.52
CA PHE A 221 -18.52 -9.33 10.58
C PHE A 221 -18.97 -9.64 9.14
N ARG A 222 -18.82 -10.88 8.67
CA ARG A 222 -19.30 -11.29 7.35
C ARG A 222 -20.82 -11.22 7.22
N ASP A 223 -21.52 -11.60 8.28
CA ASP A 223 -22.99 -11.61 8.32
C ASP A 223 -23.58 -10.19 8.49
N GLY A 224 -22.73 -9.19 8.82
CA GLY A 224 -23.13 -7.79 8.97
C GLY A 224 -23.60 -7.42 10.38
N ASP A 225 -23.59 -8.36 11.31
CA ASP A 225 -23.96 -8.16 12.71
C ASP A 225 -22.90 -7.33 13.46
N LEU A 226 -21.62 -7.53 13.14
CA LEU A 226 -20.53 -6.71 13.62
C LEU A 226 -20.23 -5.61 12.60
N LYS A 227 -20.33 -4.33 13.01
CA LYS A 227 -20.10 -3.18 12.11
C LYS A 227 -18.66 -2.73 12.07
N ILE A 228 -17.97 -2.78 13.20
CA ILE A 228 -16.60 -2.28 13.32
C ILE A 228 -15.70 -3.40 13.81
N MET A 229 -14.73 -3.78 13.01
CA MET A 229 -13.69 -4.72 13.43
C MET A 229 -12.39 -3.96 13.67
N VAL A 230 -11.95 -3.92 14.92
CA VAL A 230 -10.70 -3.25 15.31
C VAL A 230 -9.59 -4.28 15.39
N ASN A 231 -8.51 -4.04 14.67
CA ASN A 231 -7.45 -5.02 14.47
C ASN A 231 -6.07 -4.49 14.89
N CYS A 232 -5.32 -5.34 15.60
CA CYS A 232 -3.91 -5.16 15.86
C CYS A 232 -3.11 -6.36 15.31
N GLU A 233 -2.34 -6.14 14.23
CA GLU A 233 -1.39 -7.09 13.60
C GLU A 233 -1.98 -8.40 13.05
N LEU A 234 -3.30 -8.59 13.04
CA LEU A 234 -3.89 -9.88 12.67
C LEU A 234 -4.37 -9.96 11.22
N PHE A 235 -5.06 -8.94 10.72
CA PHE A 235 -5.72 -8.94 9.41
C PHE A 235 -4.91 -8.20 8.34
N THR A 236 -3.59 -8.28 8.43
CA THR A 236 -2.71 -7.71 7.41
C THR A 236 -2.69 -8.57 6.15
N GLU A 237 -2.80 -9.90 6.30
CA GLU A 237 -2.61 -10.86 5.20
C GLU A 237 -3.61 -12.01 5.25
N GLY A 238 -3.98 -12.53 4.08
CA GLY A 238 -4.58 -13.86 3.91
C GLY A 238 -6.00 -14.07 4.43
N ILE A 239 -6.71 -13.03 4.82
CA ILE A 239 -8.09 -13.15 5.31
C ILE A 239 -9.03 -12.44 4.35
N ASP A 240 -10.02 -13.17 3.83
CA ASP A 240 -11.07 -12.62 3.01
C ASP A 240 -12.17 -11.98 3.86
N LEU A 241 -12.35 -10.68 3.71
CA LEU A 241 -13.38 -9.86 4.34
C LEU A 241 -14.16 -9.10 3.23
N PRO A 242 -15.08 -9.78 2.54
CA PRO A 242 -15.71 -9.24 1.33
C PRO A 242 -16.57 -8.00 1.59
N ASN A 243 -17.08 -7.82 2.80
CA ASN A 243 -18.04 -6.77 3.14
C ASN A 243 -17.42 -5.48 3.69
N VAL A 244 -16.10 -5.37 3.71
CA VAL A 244 -15.42 -4.14 4.18
C VAL A 244 -15.70 -2.99 3.21
N ASP A 245 -16.27 -1.91 3.71
CA ASP A 245 -16.50 -0.67 2.96
C ASP A 245 -15.52 0.43 3.33
N VAL A 246 -15.03 0.38 4.58
CA VAL A 246 -14.22 1.44 5.18
C VAL A 246 -12.95 0.87 5.78
N CYS A 247 -11.83 1.53 5.51
CA CYS A 247 -10.58 1.31 6.22
C CYS A 247 -10.25 2.56 7.05
N ILE A 248 -10.05 2.38 8.34
CA ILE A 248 -9.61 3.45 9.25
C ILE A 248 -8.19 3.13 9.73
N MET A 249 -7.25 4.01 9.44
CA MET A 249 -5.85 3.83 9.80
C MET A 249 -5.50 4.65 11.05
N LEU A 250 -5.26 3.95 12.14
CA LEU A 250 -4.71 4.47 13.40
C LEU A 250 -3.32 3.86 13.70
N ARG A 251 -2.68 3.32 12.66
CA ARG A 251 -1.33 2.77 12.70
C ARG A 251 -0.46 3.44 11.67
N GLN A 252 0.56 4.14 12.15
CA GLN A 252 1.64 4.62 11.30
C GLN A 252 2.55 3.48 10.91
N THR A 253 3.06 3.51 9.69
CA THR A 253 4.04 2.54 9.20
C THR A 253 5.12 3.19 8.34
N GLN A 254 6.29 2.55 8.31
CA GLN A 254 7.37 2.83 7.38
C GLN A 254 7.31 1.91 6.16
N SER A 255 6.46 0.89 6.20
CA SER A 255 6.34 -0.12 5.15
C SER A 255 5.27 0.25 4.14
N LEU A 256 5.68 0.46 2.89
CA LEU A 256 4.76 0.64 1.75
C LEU A 256 3.85 -0.58 1.58
N SER A 257 4.41 -1.80 1.75
CA SER A 257 3.65 -3.04 1.65
C SER A 257 2.49 -3.07 2.66
N LEU A 258 2.78 -2.78 3.92
CA LEU A 258 1.76 -2.77 4.98
C LEU A 258 0.70 -1.68 4.76
N TYR A 259 1.12 -0.48 4.33
CA TYR A 259 0.21 0.59 3.97
C TYR A 259 -0.76 0.18 2.85
N LEU A 260 -0.23 -0.40 1.77
CA LEU A 260 -1.05 -0.85 0.65
C LEU A 260 -1.99 -2.00 1.05
N GLN A 261 -1.55 -2.94 1.88
CA GLN A 261 -2.41 -4.01 2.41
C GLN A 261 -3.60 -3.44 3.21
N PHE A 262 -3.41 -2.38 4.00
CA PHE A 262 -4.51 -1.70 4.69
C PHE A 262 -5.45 -1.02 3.71
N ALA A 263 -4.89 -0.20 2.82
CA ALA A 263 -5.65 0.62 1.90
C ALA A 263 -6.45 -0.19 0.86
N MET A 264 -5.91 -1.34 0.44
CA MET A 264 -6.56 -2.21 -0.56
C MET A 264 -7.68 -3.07 0.04
N ARG A 265 -7.75 -3.22 1.36
CA ARG A 265 -8.75 -4.07 2.01
C ARG A 265 -10.21 -3.72 1.69
N PRO A 266 -10.63 -2.46 1.67
CA PRO A 266 -12.00 -2.11 1.32
C PRO A 266 -12.29 -2.12 -0.18
N LEU A 267 -11.33 -2.43 -1.06
CA LEU A 267 -11.49 -2.30 -2.51
C LEU A 267 -12.12 -3.51 -3.20
N ASN A 268 -12.59 -4.53 -2.47
CA ASN A 268 -13.34 -5.63 -3.07
C ASN A 268 -14.52 -5.08 -3.89
N PRO A 269 -14.66 -5.45 -5.19
CA PRO A 269 -15.67 -4.86 -6.07
C PRO A 269 -17.08 -5.34 -5.70
N ARG A 270 -18.02 -4.42 -5.70
CA ARG A 270 -19.47 -4.64 -5.64
C ARG A 270 -20.15 -3.54 -6.42
N ASP A 271 -21.31 -3.82 -7.01
CA ASP A 271 -22.07 -2.86 -7.80
C ASP A 271 -22.34 -1.55 -7.02
N GLY A 272 -21.98 -0.44 -7.63
CA GLY A 272 -22.16 0.91 -7.05
C GLY A 272 -21.29 1.22 -5.83
N LYS A 273 -20.35 0.35 -5.45
CA LYS A 273 -19.49 0.57 -4.29
C LYS A 273 -18.43 1.62 -4.57
N THR A 274 -18.31 2.56 -3.65
CA THR A 274 -17.14 3.41 -3.45
C THR A 274 -16.61 3.16 -2.04
N ALA A 275 -15.39 2.68 -1.95
CA ALA A 275 -14.70 2.44 -0.68
C ALA A 275 -14.29 3.76 -0.02
N ILE A 276 -14.15 3.75 1.29
CA ILE A 276 -13.72 4.93 2.06
C ILE A 276 -12.46 4.56 2.85
N ILE A 277 -11.43 5.39 2.71
CA ILE A 277 -10.19 5.27 3.48
C ILE A 277 -10.07 6.51 4.35
N ILE A 278 -9.91 6.32 5.66
CA ILE A 278 -9.72 7.41 6.64
C ILE A 278 -8.37 7.20 7.29
N ASP A 279 -7.41 8.03 6.94
CA ASP A 279 -6.02 7.96 7.41
C ASP A 279 -5.76 9.04 8.46
N HIS A 280 -5.92 8.71 9.73
CA HIS A 280 -5.68 9.63 10.85
C HIS A 280 -4.19 9.83 11.17
N VAL A 281 -3.31 9.11 10.49
CA VAL A 281 -1.89 9.03 10.85
C VAL A 281 -0.95 9.51 9.74
N GLY A 282 -1.52 10.05 8.65
CA GLY A 282 -0.76 10.67 7.57
C GLY A 282 0.13 9.72 6.77
N ASN A 283 -0.24 8.43 6.65
CA ASN A 283 0.50 7.48 5.82
C ASN A 283 0.55 7.94 4.35
N VAL A 284 -0.51 8.61 3.88
CA VAL A 284 -0.61 9.14 2.51
C VAL A 284 0.46 10.19 2.19
N GLU A 285 0.89 10.99 3.15
CA GLU A 285 1.95 11.99 2.97
C GLU A 285 3.29 11.32 2.63
N ARG A 286 3.49 10.10 3.12
CA ARG A 286 4.72 9.33 2.88
C ARG A 286 4.66 8.50 1.62
N PHE A 287 3.52 7.88 1.35
CA PHE A 287 3.39 6.84 0.32
C PHE A 287 2.55 7.25 -0.88
N GLY A 288 1.88 8.40 -0.84
CA GLY A 288 0.91 8.79 -1.85
C GLY A 288 -0.37 7.95 -1.82
N LEU A 289 -1.27 8.19 -2.77
CA LEU A 289 -2.51 7.44 -2.88
C LEU A 289 -2.26 5.96 -3.26
N PRO A 290 -3.14 5.02 -2.83
CA PRO A 290 -2.98 3.59 -3.15
C PRO A 290 -2.93 3.27 -4.64
N ASN A 291 -3.62 4.06 -5.47
CA ASN A 291 -3.67 3.88 -6.92
C ASN A 291 -2.61 4.68 -7.69
N MET A 292 -1.66 5.28 -6.99
CA MET A 292 -0.50 5.91 -7.60
C MET A 292 0.30 4.88 -8.40
N ASP A 293 0.71 5.23 -9.60
CA ASP A 293 1.60 4.39 -10.40
C ASP A 293 2.97 4.30 -9.72
N ARG A 294 3.47 3.08 -9.61
CA ARG A 294 4.75 2.75 -8.97
C ARG A 294 5.60 1.92 -9.92
N GLU A 295 6.84 2.31 -10.07
CA GLU A 295 7.82 1.50 -10.79
C GLU A 295 8.36 0.42 -9.86
N TRP A 296 7.87 -0.81 -10.04
CA TRP A 296 8.32 -1.95 -9.27
C TRP A 296 9.62 -2.53 -9.84
N ARG A 297 10.56 -2.84 -8.95
CA ARG A 297 11.88 -3.34 -9.32
C ARG A 297 12.29 -4.49 -8.41
N LEU A 298 13.06 -5.44 -8.96
CA LEU A 298 13.59 -6.56 -8.20
C LEU A 298 14.56 -6.14 -7.09
N ASP A 299 15.31 -5.08 -7.31
CA ASP A 299 16.33 -4.59 -6.39
C ASP A 299 15.78 -3.75 -5.20
N GLY A 300 14.47 -3.55 -5.16
CA GLY A 300 13.77 -2.97 -4.01
C GLY A 300 13.59 -1.46 -4.01
N GLU A 301 13.04 -0.96 -2.90
CA GLU A 301 12.56 0.41 -2.74
C GLU A 301 13.70 1.46 -2.60
N THR A 302 14.89 1.02 -2.20
CA THR A 302 16.01 1.94 -1.89
C THR A 302 16.44 2.76 -3.12
N LYS A 303 16.24 2.22 -4.33
CA LYS A 303 16.55 2.93 -5.58
C LYS A 303 15.36 3.75 -6.09
N GLN A 304 14.11 3.43 -5.69
CA GLN A 304 12.93 4.23 -6.05
C GLN A 304 12.96 5.62 -5.39
N LYS A 305 13.51 5.74 -4.17
CA LYS A 305 13.67 7.05 -3.50
C LYS A 305 14.63 8.00 -4.20
N GLN A 306 15.57 7.46 -4.98
CA GLN A 306 16.50 8.26 -5.78
C GLN A 306 15.94 8.66 -7.14
N SER A 307 14.93 7.94 -7.64
CA SER A 307 14.27 8.19 -8.91
C SER A 307 12.91 8.90 -8.81
N ALA A 308 12.46 9.27 -7.60
CA ALA A 308 11.34 10.19 -7.44
C ALA A 308 11.74 11.50 -8.14
N LYS A 309 11.42 11.56 -9.43
CA LYS A 309 11.73 12.70 -10.28
C LYS A 309 10.99 13.90 -9.75
N ILE A 310 11.70 15.01 -9.63
CA ILE A 310 11.12 16.33 -9.55
C ILE A 310 10.02 16.42 -10.64
N GLY A 311 8.73 16.39 -10.22
CA GLY A 311 7.58 16.49 -11.13
C GLY A 311 6.49 15.42 -11.00
N GLU A 312 6.60 14.42 -10.12
CA GLU A 312 5.45 13.55 -9.85
C GLU A 312 4.37 14.31 -9.07
N PRO A 313 3.07 14.17 -9.44
CA PRO A 313 1.99 14.86 -8.77
C PRO A 313 1.94 14.40 -7.30
N THR A 314 2.25 15.32 -6.41
CA THR A 314 2.08 15.14 -4.98
C THR A 314 0.60 15.10 -4.64
N THR A 315 0.23 14.50 -3.51
CA THR A 315 -1.15 14.55 -3.02
C THR A 315 -1.37 15.81 -2.18
N ARG A 316 -2.60 16.33 -2.21
CA ARG A 316 -3.07 17.43 -1.37
C ARG A 316 -4.21 16.96 -0.50
N VAL A 317 -4.23 17.39 0.75
CA VAL A 317 -5.35 17.21 1.68
C VAL A 317 -6.14 18.50 1.76
N CYS A 318 -7.46 18.44 1.62
CA CYS A 318 -8.33 19.60 1.73
C CYS A 318 -8.49 20.03 3.19
N ASP A 319 -8.24 21.30 3.48
CA ASP A 319 -8.35 21.87 4.84
C ASP A 319 -9.79 21.87 5.37
N ASN A 320 -10.80 21.87 4.48
CA ASN A 320 -12.20 21.90 4.86
C ASN A 320 -12.83 20.50 5.08
N CYS A 321 -12.64 19.56 4.14
CA CYS A 321 -13.31 18.25 4.20
C CYS A 321 -12.34 17.08 4.38
N TYR A 322 -11.04 17.32 4.42
CA TYR A 322 -9.95 16.35 4.57
C TYR A 322 -9.81 15.36 3.40
N ALA A 323 -10.54 15.56 2.30
CA ALA A 323 -10.37 14.74 1.09
C ALA A 323 -8.94 14.87 0.56
N THR A 324 -8.34 13.73 0.23
CA THR A 324 -7.00 13.66 -0.35
C THR A 324 -7.12 13.41 -1.85
N TYR A 325 -6.50 14.26 -2.64
CA TYR A 325 -6.54 14.23 -4.10
C TYR A 325 -5.18 14.65 -4.70
N TRP A 326 -5.04 14.53 -6.00
CA TRP A 326 -3.80 14.92 -6.69
C TRP A 326 -3.60 16.44 -6.63
N SER A 327 -2.36 16.88 -6.42
CA SER A 327 -2.03 18.30 -6.22
C SER A 327 -2.00 19.15 -7.50
N ASP A 328 -2.47 18.61 -8.62
CA ASP A 328 -2.60 19.33 -9.90
C ASP A 328 -3.66 20.44 -9.87
N THR A 329 -4.53 20.43 -8.87
CA THR A 329 -5.53 21.47 -8.64
C THR A 329 -5.55 21.94 -7.19
N ARG A 330 -5.84 23.22 -6.96
CA ARG A 330 -6.07 23.80 -5.64
C ARG A 330 -7.51 23.65 -5.18
N ILE A 331 -8.43 23.44 -6.12
CA ILE A 331 -9.85 23.30 -5.83
C ILE A 331 -10.12 21.84 -5.47
N CYS A 332 -10.65 21.62 -4.27
CA CYS A 332 -11.02 20.28 -3.83
C CYS A 332 -12.14 19.69 -4.69
N PRO A 333 -11.94 18.52 -5.32
CA PRO A 333 -12.97 17.91 -6.16
C PRO A 333 -14.18 17.39 -5.37
N GLU A 334 -14.05 17.24 -4.04
CA GLU A 334 -15.14 16.72 -3.19
C GLU A 334 -16.03 17.83 -2.62
N CYS A 335 -15.48 19.01 -2.28
CA CYS A 335 -16.27 20.06 -1.62
C CYS A 335 -16.13 21.45 -2.27
N GLY A 336 -15.34 21.59 -3.32
CA GLY A 336 -15.13 22.86 -4.02
C GLY A 336 -14.28 23.91 -3.27
N HIS A 337 -13.75 23.55 -2.09
CA HIS A 337 -12.91 24.46 -1.32
C HIS A 337 -11.58 24.74 -2.04
N GLU A 338 -11.17 26.00 -2.09
CA GLU A 338 -9.86 26.39 -2.61
C GLU A 338 -8.83 26.43 -1.50
N ASN A 339 -7.86 25.49 -1.54
CA ASN A 339 -6.82 25.38 -0.53
C ASN A 339 -5.71 26.43 -0.74
N GLU A 340 -5.05 26.83 0.34
CA GLU A 340 -3.91 27.73 0.29
C GLU A 340 -2.70 27.10 -0.45
N LEU A 341 -1.81 27.94 -0.97
CA LEU A 341 -0.56 27.50 -1.57
C LEU A 341 0.35 26.87 -0.51
N THR A 342 0.89 25.70 -0.80
CA THR A 342 1.91 25.09 0.05
C THR A 342 3.22 25.87 -0.03
N LYS A 343 4.06 25.73 1.01
CA LYS A 343 5.41 26.37 1.01
C LYS A 343 6.22 26.00 -0.23
N ARG A 344 6.12 24.76 -0.70
CA ARG A 344 6.82 24.29 -1.89
C ARG A 344 6.30 24.96 -3.16
N GLU A 345 5.00 25.09 -3.33
CA GLU A 345 4.41 25.80 -4.49
C GLU A 345 4.81 27.27 -4.51
N ILE A 346 4.88 27.91 -3.33
CA ILE A 346 5.39 29.30 -3.21
C ILE A 346 6.86 29.36 -3.61
N GLU A 347 7.69 28.41 -3.22
CA GLU A 347 9.10 28.33 -3.60
C GLU A 347 9.26 28.09 -5.11
N GLU A 348 8.52 27.14 -5.67
CA GLU A 348 8.51 26.83 -7.11
C GLU A 348 8.09 28.04 -7.96
N ILE A 349 7.08 28.81 -7.52
CA ILE A 349 6.66 30.05 -8.18
C ILE A 349 7.78 31.10 -8.13
N LYS A 350 8.42 31.26 -6.96
CA LYS A 350 9.56 32.21 -6.82
C LYS A 350 10.76 31.81 -7.67
N GLU A 351 11.07 30.52 -7.75
CA GLU A 351 12.16 30.03 -8.61
C GLU A 351 11.84 30.23 -10.10
N ALA A 352 10.59 29.97 -10.52
CA ALA A 352 10.13 30.20 -11.89
C ALA A 352 10.22 31.71 -12.25
N GLU A 353 9.77 32.60 -11.38
CA GLU A 353 9.89 34.05 -11.57
C GLU A 353 11.37 34.50 -11.67
N LEU A 354 12.26 33.92 -10.85
CA LEU A 354 13.70 34.19 -10.90
C LEU A 354 14.34 33.71 -12.22
N GLN A 355 13.93 32.54 -12.73
CA GLN A 355 14.41 32.04 -14.02
C GLN A 355 13.92 32.93 -15.18
N GLU A 356 12.66 33.33 -15.20
CA GLU A 356 12.12 34.22 -16.22
C GLU A 356 12.85 35.58 -16.22
N ILE A 357 13.12 36.15 -15.06
CA ILE A 357 13.90 37.42 -14.91
C ILE A 357 15.32 37.21 -15.44
N SER A 358 15.96 36.07 -15.18
CA SER A 358 17.32 35.78 -15.66
C SER A 358 17.39 35.59 -17.18
N GLU A 359 16.41 34.93 -17.76
CA GLU A 359 16.28 34.76 -19.20
C GLU A 359 16.01 36.09 -19.92
N GLN A 360 15.15 36.93 -19.39
CA GLN A 360 14.91 38.28 -19.92
C GLN A 360 16.16 39.18 -19.82
N LYS A 361 16.95 39.02 -18.78
CA LYS A 361 18.24 39.70 -18.64
C LYS A 361 19.26 39.22 -19.69
N GLN A 362 19.31 37.89 -19.92
CA GLN A 362 20.18 37.32 -20.94
C GLN A 362 19.75 37.72 -22.38
N LEU A 363 18.43 37.76 -22.64
CA LEU A 363 17.91 38.27 -23.92
C LEU A 363 18.26 39.73 -24.14
N LYS A 364 18.13 40.60 -23.11
CA LYS A 364 18.52 42.00 -23.19
C LYS A 364 20.01 42.19 -23.38
N LEU A 365 20.86 41.35 -22.78
CA LEU A 365 22.30 41.32 -23.00
C LEU A 365 22.65 40.86 -24.40
N LYS A 366 22.03 39.80 -24.93
CA LYS A 366 22.21 39.33 -26.30
C LYS A 366 21.82 40.42 -27.34
N ASN A 367 20.69 41.07 -27.09
CA ASN A 367 20.24 42.16 -28.01
C ASN A 367 21.13 43.40 -27.92
N ARG A 368 21.78 43.70 -26.77
CA ARG A 368 22.76 44.74 -26.64
C ARG A 368 24.05 44.39 -27.38
N VAL A 369 24.54 43.15 -27.29
CA VAL A 369 25.75 42.69 -27.99
C VAL A 369 25.54 42.68 -29.49
N SER A 370 24.32 42.35 -29.97
CA SER A 370 24.03 42.40 -31.39
C SER A 370 23.91 43.78 -32.04
N THR A 371 23.84 44.81 -31.18
CA THR A 371 23.85 46.23 -31.68
C THR A 371 25.26 46.86 -31.72
N TYR A 372 26.27 46.14 -31.24
CA TYR A 372 27.66 46.53 -31.39
C TYR A 372 28.29 45.71 -32.53
N GLN A 373 28.68 46.41 -33.63
CA GLN A 373 29.52 45.80 -34.66
C GLN A 373 30.91 45.58 -34.06
N THR A 374 31.44 44.38 -34.17
CA THR A 374 32.86 44.13 -33.88
C THR A 374 33.71 44.54 -35.06
N PRO A 375 35.01 44.91 -34.90
CA PRO A 375 35.89 45.26 -35.98
C PRO A 375 35.89 44.25 -37.13
N ASP A 376 35.72 42.96 -36.84
CA ASP A 376 35.70 41.88 -37.85
C ASP A 376 34.40 41.84 -38.67
N MET A 377 33.36 42.58 -38.27
CA MET A 377 32.08 42.67 -39.02
C MET A 377 31.96 43.93 -39.84
N CYS A 378 32.92 44.85 -39.73
CA CYS A 378 32.95 46.09 -40.52
C CYS A 378 33.59 45.83 -41.87
N GLN A 379 32.89 46.18 -42.94
CA GLN A 379 33.37 46.00 -44.28
C GLN A 379 34.17 47.19 -44.82
N THR A 380 34.08 48.34 -44.13
CA THR A 380 34.80 49.55 -44.48
C THR A 380 35.40 50.23 -43.26
N MET A 381 36.49 51.06 -43.47
CA MET A 381 37.11 51.82 -42.35
C MET A 381 36.20 52.91 -41.81
N ASP A 382 35.15 53.31 -42.55
CA ASP A 382 34.17 54.31 -42.05
C ASP A 382 33.16 53.74 -41.10
N GLU A 383 33.04 52.40 -41.02
CA GLU A 383 32.14 51.71 -40.05
C GLU A 383 32.82 51.52 -38.67
N LEU A 384 34.10 51.81 -38.56
CA LEU A 384 34.90 51.68 -37.32
C LEU A 384 34.96 52.99 -36.48
N THR A 385 34.47 54.09 -36.99
CA THR A 385 34.38 55.39 -36.32
C THR A 385 32.92 55.68 -35.93
#